data_a050e5cf0ce8db0f7bfc88e12a4ba86c
#
_entry.id   a050e5cf0ce8db0f7bfc88e12a4ba86c
#
_cell.length_a   1.000
_cell.length_b   1.000
_cell.length_c   1.000
_cell.angle_alpha   90.00
_cell.angle_beta   90.00
_cell.angle_gamma   90.00
#
_symmetry.space_group_name_H-M   'P 1'
#
loop_
_entity.id
_entity.type
_entity.pdbx_description
1 polymer ?
#
loop_
_entity_poly.entity_id
_entity_poly.type
_entity_poly.pdbx_seq_one_letter_code
_entity_poly.pdbx_strand_id
1 'polypeptide(L)'
;MTSSILFVCLGNICRSPLVAAVARQRFADAGLSVAVDSCGTGGWHVGQGADPRSIRVAEEAGYSLRDHRVRQLAADDFSRFDAILAMDDDNLALLREHSPVDDKDRVSLFLDAAGLDPYVPPIVPDPYYEDLDAFRHVLKLAEQGVDGLIGRLRRGESLAAASRSAAR
;
A
#
# COMPACT_ATOMS: atom_id res chain seq x y z
N MET A 1 6.18 3.71 -17.27
CA MET A 1 5.29 2.57 -16.94
C MET A 1 5.60 2.08 -15.54
N THR A 2 4.60 1.84 -14.71
CA THR A 2 4.81 1.37 -13.34
C THR A 2 5.14 -0.13 -13.35
N SER A 3 6.31 -0.48 -12.83
CA SER A 3 6.78 -1.88 -12.71
C SER A 3 7.12 -2.29 -11.29
N SER A 4 7.08 -1.35 -10.33
CA SER A 4 7.35 -1.63 -8.92
C SER A 4 6.54 -0.71 -8.02
N ILE A 5 5.94 -1.26 -6.97
CA ILE A 5 5.10 -0.53 -6.01
C ILE A 5 5.51 -0.88 -4.58
N LEU A 6 5.70 0.14 -3.75
CA LEU A 6 5.93 0.01 -2.31
C LEU A 6 4.70 0.51 -1.56
N PHE A 7 4.16 -0.33 -0.68
CA PHE A 7 3.06 0.06 0.21
C PHE A 7 3.59 0.40 1.60
N VAL A 8 3.16 1.51 2.15
CA VAL A 8 3.74 2.07 3.39
C VAL A 8 2.65 2.35 4.42
N CYS A 9 2.83 1.85 5.62
CA CYS A 9 2.04 2.21 6.79
C CYS A 9 2.96 2.56 7.97
N LEU A 10 2.43 2.67 9.17
CA LEU A 10 3.23 3.05 10.34
C LEU A 10 4.16 1.92 10.78
N GLY A 11 3.60 0.77 11.15
CA GLY A 11 4.36 -0.33 11.77
C GLY A 11 4.73 -1.48 10.85
N ASN A 12 4.17 -1.54 9.66
CA ASN A 12 4.37 -2.64 8.70
C ASN A 12 3.94 -4.01 9.25
N ILE A 13 2.95 -4.03 10.12
CA ILE A 13 2.42 -5.29 10.69
C ILE A 13 0.94 -5.54 10.33
N CYS A 14 0.15 -4.51 10.04
CA CYS A 14 -1.29 -4.66 9.77
C CYS A 14 -1.65 -4.32 8.32
N ARG A 15 -1.63 -3.04 7.97
CA ARG A 15 -2.19 -2.51 6.71
C ARG A 15 -1.33 -2.82 5.50
N SER A 16 -0.10 -2.32 5.46
CA SER A 16 0.75 -2.46 4.27
C SER A 16 1.09 -3.92 3.94
N PRO A 17 1.31 -4.83 4.91
CA PRO A 17 1.51 -6.23 4.57
C PRO A 17 0.27 -6.85 3.92
N LEU A 18 -0.91 -6.51 4.40
CA LEU A 18 -2.17 -7.03 3.89
C LEU A 18 -2.42 -6.57 2.46
N VAL A 19 -2.24 -5.26 2.20
CA VAL A 19 -2.36 -4.71 0.86
C VAL A 19 -1.34 -5.33 -0.09
N ALA A 20 -0.09 -5.48 0.35
CA ALA A 20 0.96 -6.09 -0.47
C ALA A 20 0.65 -7.54 -0.85
N ALA A 21 0.11 -8.33 0.09
CA ALA A 21 -0.28 -9.71 -0.18
C ALA A 21 -1.40 -9.79 -1.23
N VAL A 22 -2.41 -8.94 -1.10
CA VAL A 22 -3.51 -8.84 -2.08
C VAL A 22 -2.97 -8.43 -3.45
N ALA A 23 -2.09 -7.42 -3.47
CA ALA A 23 -1.52 -6.91 -4.72
C ALA A 23 -0.70 -7.98 -5.44
N ARG A 24 0.17 -8.70 -4.73
CA ARG A 24 0.99 -9.78 -5.34
C ARG A 24 0.11 -10.82 -6.01
N GLN A 25 -0.93 -11.28 -5.31
CA GLN A 25 -1.81 -12.31 -5.82
C GLN A 25 -2.62 -11.81 -7.03
N ARG A 26 -3.25 -10.66 -6.89
CA ARG A 26 -4.14 -10.14 -7.93
C ARG A 26 -3.40 -9.64 -9.15
N PHE A 27 -2.22 -9.07 -9.00
CA PHE A 27 -1.38 -8.70 -10.14
C PHE A 27 -0.96 -9.95 -10.94
N ALA A 28 -0.54 -11.00 -10.24
CA ALA A 28 -0.20 -12.26 -10.89
C ALA A 28 -1.40 -12.85 -11.64
N ASP A 29 -2.57 -12.89 -11.01
CA ASP A 29 -3.80 -13.39 -11.63
C ASP A 29 -4.21 -12.55 -12.85
N ALA A 30 -3.90 -11.27 -12.84
CA ALA A 30 -4.18 -10.35 -13.96
C ALA A 30 -3.11 -10.38 -15.06
N GLY A 31 -2.05 -11.17 -14.89
CA GLY A 31 -0.95 -11.24 -15.85
C GLY A 31 -0.02 -10.03 -15.83
N LEU A 32 -0.01 -9.26 -14.74
CA LEU A 32 0.81 -8.05 -14.60
C LEU A 32 2.13 -8.37 -13.89
N SER A 33 3.25 -8.00 -14.52
CA SER A 33 4.58 -8.15 -13.94
C SER A 33 4.98 -6.89 -13.17
N VAL A 34 4.42 -6.75 -11.96
CA VAL A 34 4.70 -5.63 -11.06
C VAL A 34 5.32 -6.16 -9.77
N ALA A 35 6.52 -5.69 -9.45
CA ALA A 35 7.17 -6.02 -8.19
C ALA A 35 6.47 -5.27 -7.04
N VAL A 36 6.21 -5.98 -5.95
CA VAL A 36 5.49 -5.44 -4.79
C VAL A 36 6.30 -5.65 -3.54
N ASP A 37 6.40 -4.61 -2.71
CA ASP A 37 6.97 -4.71 -1.37
C ASP A 37 6.19 -3.81 -0.41
N SER A 38 6.49 -3.92 0.87
CA SER A 38 5.90 -3.08 1.92
C SER A 38 6.92 -2.73 2.98
N CYS A 39 6.71 -1.59 3.65
CA CYS A 39 7.55 -1.16 4.76
C CYS A 39 6.76 -0.31 5.74
N GLY A 40 7.37 -0.02 6.90
CA GLY A 40 6.83 0.89 7.88
C GLY A 40 7.64 2.18 7.95
N THR A 41 7.00 3.26 8.34
CA THR A 41 7.71 4.50 8.65
C THR A 41 8.43 4.39 9.99
N GLY A 42 7.87 3.60 10.94
CA GLY A 42 8.51 3.30 12.22
C GLY A 42 9.30 1.99 12.20
N GLY A 43 10.19 1.85 13.18
CA GLY A 43 11.10 0.69 13.26
C GLY A 43 10.83 -0.26 14.43
N TRP A 44 9.72 -0.09 15.16
CA TRP A 44 9.46 -0.85 16.39
C TRP A 44 9.36 -2.36 16.20
N HIS A 45 8.92 -2.81 15.03
CA HIS A 45 8.61 -4.21 14.76
C HIS A 45 9.55 -4.87 13.77
N VAL A 46 10.65 -4.22 13.41
CA VAL A 46 11.59 -4.75 12.40
C VAL A 46 11.99 -6.20 12.71
N GLY A 47 11.89 -7.06 11.71
CA GLY A 47 12.19 -8.49 11.80
C GLY A 47 11.03 -9.37 12.26
N GLN A 48 9.95 -8.78 12.78
CA GLN A 48 8.77 -9.53 13.22
C GLN A 48 7.90 -9.92 12.01
N GLY A 49 7.01 -10.89 12.22
CA GLY A 49 5.96 -11.23 11.27
C GLY A 49 4.81 -10.23 11.31
N ALA A 50 3.81 -10.43 10.44
CA ALA A 50 2.60 -9.63 10.45
C ALA A 50 1.79 -9.89 11.72
N ASP A 51 0.90 -8.93 12.07
CA ASP A 51 -0.07 -9.11 13.15
C ASP A 51 -0.90 -10.37 12.90
N PRO A 52 -1.09 -11.23 13.93
CA PRO A 52 -1.86 -12.48 13.77
C PRO A 52 -3.27 -12.26 13.23
N ARG A 53 -3.90 -11.12 13.53
CA ARG A 53 -5.23 -10.80 13.01
C ARG A 53 -5.19 -10.50 11.51
N SER A 54 -4.15 -9.84 11.03
CA SER A 54 -3.95 -9.62 9.58
C SER A 54 -3.70 -10.95 8.87
N ILE A 55 -2.89 -11.84 9.45
CA ILE A 55 -2.64 -13.18 8.92
C ILE A 55 -3.97 -13.93 8.79
N ARG A 56 -4.79 -13.90 9.84
CA ARG A 56 -6.07 -14.60 9.88
C ARG A 56 -7.03 -14.12 8.80
N VAL A 57 -7.26 -12.81 8.68
CA VAL A 57 -8.20 -12.29 7.67
C VAL A 57 -7.68 -12.52 6.25
N ALA A 58 -6.37 -12.46 6.04
CA ALA A 58 -5.78 -12.79 4.76
C ALA A 58 -6.05 -14.23 4.37
N GLU A 59 -5.79 -15.18 5.28
CA GLU A 59 -6.01 -16.61 5.04
C GLU A 59 -7.48 -16.95 4.78
N GLU A 60 -8.40 -16.34 5.51
CA GLU A 60 -9.84 -16.48 5.27
C GLU A 60 -10.22 -16.12 3.83
N ALA A 61 -9.52 -15.19 3.22
CA ALA A 61 -9.77 -14.72 1.86
C ALA A 61 -8.85 -15.34 0.79
N GLY A 62 -7.98 -16.26 1.19
CA GLY A 62 -7.09 -16.97 0.26
C GLY A 62 -5.74 -16.33 0.00
N TYR A 63 -5.35 -15.36 0.80
CA TYR A 63 -4.03 -14.72 0.72
C TYR A 63 -3.11 -15.23 1.83
N SER A 64 -1.79 -15.16 1.62
CA SER A 64 -0.81 -15.57 2.62
C SER A 64 0.04 -14.40 3.09
N LEU A 65 0.21 -14.27 4.41
CA LEU A 65 1.10 -13.31 5.07
C LEU A 65 2.19 -13.97 5.92
N ARG A 66 2.30 -15.30 5.87
CA ARG A 66 3.20 -16.03 6.78
C ARG A 66 4.67 -15.72 6.58
N ASP A 67 5.06 -15.39 5.35
CA ASP A 67 6.47 -15.09 5.01
C ASP A 67 6.82 -13.61 5.19
N HIS A 68 5.85 -12.77 5.53
CA HIS A 68 6.09 -11.34 5.74
C HIS A 68 7.06 -11.12 6.90
N ARG A 69 8.04 -10.23 6.68
CA ARG A 69 8.92 -9.73 7.74
C ARG A 69 8.95 -8.21 7.67
N VAL A 70 8.74 -7.59 8.81
CA VAL A 70 8.70 -6.14 8.94
C VAL A 70 10.06 -5.54 8.59
N ARG A 71 10.04 -4.50 7.76
CA ARG A 71 11.20 -3.64 7.53
C ARG A 71 10.80 -2.17 7.61
N GLN A 72 11.77 -1.33 7.89
CA GLN A 72 11.56 0.13 7.93
C GLN A 72 11.90 0.75 6.58
N LEU A 73 11.22 1.86 6.26
CA LEU A 73 11.52 2.68 5.10
C LEU A 73 13.00 3.05 5.06
N ALA A 74 13.63 2.85 3.91
CA ALA A 74 15.02 3.19 3.65
C ALA A 74 15.12 4.31 2.61
N ALA A 75 16.21 5.07 2.66
CA ALA A 75 16.40 6.22 1.76
C ALA A 75 16.36 5.84 0.29
N ASP A 76 16.90 4.68 -0.10
CA ASP A 76 16.93 4.22 -1.48
C ASP A 76 15.57 3.72 -1.99
N ASP A 77 14.59 3.51 -1.11
CA ASP A 77 13.24 3.13 -1.54
C ASP A 77 12.63 4.16 -2.49
N PHE A 78 12.91 5.44 -2.28
CA PHE A 78 12.36 6.51 -3.10
C PHE A 78 12.81 6.47 -4.56
N SER A 79 13.98 5.91 -4.84
CA SER A 79 14.48 5.75 -6.22
C SER A 79 14.21 4.36 -6.78
N ARG A 80 14.02 3.35 -5.94
CA ARG A 80 13.82 1.95 -6.35
C ARG A 80 12.42 1.66 -6.85
N PHE A 81 11.42 2.30 -6.27
CA PHE A 81 10.02 2.02 -6.59
C PHE A 81 9.41 3.10 -7.47
N ASP A 82 8.68 2.69 -8.49
CA ASP A 82 7.99 3.62 -9.40
C ASP A 82 6.82 4.33 -8.71
N ALA A 83 6.16 3.66 -7.79
CA ALA A 83 5.10 4.24 -6.98
C ALA A 83 5.28 3.82 -5.52
N ILE A 84 5.08 4.79 -4.62
CA ILE A 84 5.18 4.62 -3.17
C ILE A 84 3.85 5.08 -2.59
N LEU A 85 3.06 4.13 -2.08
CA LEU A 85 1.66 4.33 -1.76
C LEU A 85 1.43 4.22 -0.26
N ALA A 86 1.00 5.33 0.34
CA ALA A 86 0.73 5.46 1.77
C ALA A 86 -0.69 5.03 2.11
N MET A 87 -0.88 4.49 3.31
CA MET A 87 -2.19 4.07 3.78
C MET A 87 -3.03 5.24 4.29
N ASP A 88 -2.41 6.25 4.89
CA ASP A 88 -3.11 7.40 5.47
C ASP A 88 -2.31 8.70 5.30
N ASP A 89 -2.91 9.81 5.74
CA ASP A 89 -2.30 11.14 5.61
C ASP A 89 -1.03 11.30 6.44
N ASP A 90 -0.94 10.66 7.60
CA ASP A 90 0.27 10.72 8.44
C ASP A 90 1.43 10.01 7.76
N ASN A 91 1.19 8.84 7.18
CA ASN A 91 2.21 8.13 6.40
C ASN A 91 2.63 8.97 5.19
N LEU A 92 1.67 9.56 4.50
CA LEU A 92 1.93 10.38 3.31
C LEU A 92 2.78 11.61 3.64
N ALA A 93 2.46 12.31 4.72
CA ALA A 93 3.19 13.50 5.15
C ALA A 93 4.66 13.17 5.43
N LEU A 94 4.90 12.06 6.13
CA LEU A 94 6.23 11.60 6.47
C LEU A 94 7.03 11.19 5.23
N LEU A 95 6.38 10.49 4.29
CA LEU A 95 7.00 10.14 3.02
C LEU A 95 7.40 11.38 2.22
N ARG A 96 6.53 12.38 2.14
CA ARG A 96 6.81 13.65 1.44
C ARG A 96 7.95 14.41 2.09
N GLU A 97 8.04 14.39 3.41
CA GLU A 97 9.12 15.05 4.15
C GLU A 97 10.48 14.44 3.82
N HIS A 98 10.57 13.11 3.72
CA HIS A 98 11.81 12.39 3.50
C HIS A 98 12.14 12.16 2.02
N SER A 99 11.18 12.33 1.12
CA SER A 99 11.37 12.10 -0.30
C SER A 99 12.27 13.17 -0.92
N PRO A 100 13.28 12.77 -1.72
CA PRO A 100 14.02 13.73 -2.57
C PRO A 100 13.07 14.50 -3.48
N VAL A 101 13.45 15.74 -3.85
CA VAL A 101 12.62 16.62 -4.67
C VAL A 101 12.21 15.93 -5.99
N ASP A 102 13.15 15.22 -6.62
CA ASP A 102 12.93 14.58 -7.92
C ASP A 102 12.02 13.34 -7.83
N ASP A 103 11.81 12.80 -6.64
CA ASP A 103 11.04 11.58 -6.43
C ASP A 103 9.66 11.82 -5.80
N LYS A 104 9.29 13.08 -5.53
CA LYS A 104 8.02 13.40 -4.85
C LYS A 104 6.78 12.96 -5.63
N ASP A 105 6.86 12.94 -6.96
CA ASP A 105 5.75 12.50 -7.81
C ASP A 105 5.43 11.01 -7.67
N ARG A 106 6.36 10.23 -7.14
CA ARG A 106 6.16 8.79 -6.91
C ARG A 106 5.31 8.50 -5.68
N VAL A 107 5.13 9.49 -4.80
CA VAL A 107 4.50 9.33 -3.49
C VAL A 107 3.05 9.81 -3.54
N SER A 108 2.10 8.95 -3.15
CA SER A 108 0.68 9.31 -3.05
C SER A 108 -0.04 8.39 -2.06
N LEU A 109 -1.31 8.70 -1.79
CA LEU A 109 -2.17 7.78 -1.05
C LEU A 109 -2.54 6.58 -1.93
N PHE A 110 -2.54 5.39 -1.35
CA PHE A 110 -2.93 4.16 -2.05
C PHE A 110 -4.31 4.27 -2.69
N LEU A 111 -5.32 4.68 -1.92
CA LEU A 111 -6.68 4.74 -2.44
C LEU A 111 -6.90 5.89 -3.43
N ASP A 112 -6.10 6.97 -3.36
CA ASP A 112 -6.06 7.99 -4.41
C ASP A 112 -5.50 7.42 -5.71
N ALA A 113 -4.36 6.73 -5.63
CA ALA A 113 -3.74 6.09 -6.80
C ALA A 113 -4.67 5.05 -7.43
N ALA A 114 -5.49 4.39 -6.63
CA ALA A 114 -6.48 3.43 -7.09
C ALA A 114 -7.63 4.07 -7.87
N GLY A 115 -7.83 5.37 -7.76
CA GLY A 115 -8.90 6.09 -8.45
C GLY A 115 -10.29 5.75 -7.94
N LEU A 116 -10.42 5.44 -6.65
CA LEU A 116 -11.73 5.16 -6.05
C LEU A 116 -12.57 6.43 -5.98
N ASP A 117 -13.87 6.24 -5.72
CA ASP A 117 -14.86 7.31 -5.64
C ASP A 117 -14.34 8.48 -4.79
N PRO A 118 -14.29 9.71 -5.33
CA PRO A 118 -13.78 10.87 -4.60
C PRO A 118 -14.59 11.23 -3.35
N TYR A 119 -15.81 10.71 -3.22
CA TYR A 119 -16.64 10.91 -2.02
C TYR A 119 -16.29 9.96 -0.88
N VAL A 120 -15.50 8.93 -1.14
CA VAL A 120 -14.96 8.03 -0.10
C VAL A 120 -13.61 8.55 0.35
N PRO A 121 -13.38 8.75 1.67
CA PRO A 121 -12.05 9.18 2.13
C PRO A 121 -10.98 8.20 1.64
N PRO A 122 -9.89 8.69 1.01
CA PRO A 122 -8.87 7.81 0.44
C PRO A 122 -7.88 7.30 1.51
N ILE A 123 -8.41 6.88 2.63
CA ILE A 123 -7.65 6.48 3.82
C ILE A 123 -7.96 5.03 4.15
N VAL A 124 -6.92 4.23 4.38
CA VAL A 124 -7.04 2.91 5.00
C VAL A 124 -6.87 3.12 6.51
N PRO A 125 -7.94 2.95 7.31
CA PRO A 125 -7.86 3.19 8.75
C PRO A 125 -6.96 2.17 9.45
N ASP A 126 -6.32 2.61 10.54
CA ASP A 126 -5.46 1.73 11.34
C ASP A 126 -6.33 0.83 12.25
N PRO A 127 -6.30 -0.51 12.07
CA PRO A 127 -7.15 -1.41 12.84
C PRO A 127 -6.51 -1.90 14.15
N TYR A 128 -5.31 -1.44 14.48
CA TYR A 128 -4.48 -2.05 15.53
C TYR A 128 -5.19 -2.13 16.90
N TYR A 129 -5.92 -1.08 17.29
CA TYR A 129 -6.63 -1.03 18.56
C TYR A 129 -8.10 -1.44 18.44
N GLU A 130 -8.49 -1.97 17.29
CA GLU A 130 -9.87 -2.33 16.98
C GLU A 130 -10.05 -3.87 16.98
N ASP A 131 -11.26 -4.30 16.63
CA ASP A 131 -11.61 -5.72 16.56
C ASP A 131 -11.25 -6.38 15.21
N LEU A 132 -11.54 -7.66 15.10
CA LEU A 132 -11.26 -8.43 13.87
C LEU A 132 -12.03 -7.89 12.65
N ASP A 133 -13.22 -7.33 12.85
CA ASP A 133 -14.01 -6.76 11.76
C ASP A 133 -13.32 -5.53 11.16
N ALA A 134 -12.57 -4.76 11.96
CA ALA A 134 -11.76 -3.67 11.45
C ALA A 134 -10.65 -4.18 10.52
N PHE A 135 -10.05 -5.32 10.83
CA PHE A 135 -9.07 -5.97 9.95
C PHE A 135 -9.71 -6.48 8.65
N ARG A 136 -10.92 -7.02 8.73
CA ARG A 136 -11.69 -7.41 7.53
C ARG A 136 -12.02 -6.21 6.65
N HIS A 137 -12.31 -5.07 7.26
CA HIS A 137 -12.54 -3.83 6.54
C HIS A 137 -11.28 -3.37 5.79
N VAL A 138 -10.12 -3.46 6.43
CA VAL A 138 -8.83 -3.17 5.78
C VAL A 138 -8.62 -4.10 4.58
N LEU A 139 -8.89 -5.39 4.72
CA LEU A 139 -8.79 -6.35 3.62
C LEU A 139 -9.70 -5.95 2.45
N LYS A 140 -10.94 -5.58 2.73
CA LYS A 140 -11.89 -5.15 1.70
C LYS A 140 -11.39 -3.91 0.96
N LEU A 141 -10.89 -2.92 1.67
CA LEU A 141 -10.28 -1.72 1.07
C LEU A 141 -9.05 -2.09 0.24
N ALA A 142 -8.23 -3.03 0.72
CA ALA A 142 -7.09 -3.53 -0.04
C ALA A 142 -7.52 -4.14 -1.37
N GLU A 143 -8.55 -4.97 -1.37
CA GLU A 143 -9.07 -5.59 -2.58
C GLU A 143 -9.64 -4.57 -3.56
N GLN A 144 -10.45 -3.65 -3.07
CA GLN A 144 -11.01 -2.57 -3.91
C GLN A 144 -9.91 -1.68 -4.49
N GLY A 145 -8.93 -1.29 -3.65
CA GLY A 145 -7.83 -0.45 -4.10
C GLY A 145 -6.92 -1.14 -5.11
N VAL A 146 -6.57 -2.40 -4.87
CA VAL A 146 -5.74 -3.17 -5.81
C VAL A 146 -6.45 -3.35 -7.16
N ASP A 147 -7.76 -3.62 -7.16
CA ASP A 147 -8.53 -3.69 -8.39
C ASP A 147 -8.52 -2.36 -9.17
N GLY A 148 -8.58 -1.24 -8.46
CA GLY A 148 -8.44 0.08 -9.06
C GLY A 148 -7.05 0.29 -9.68
N LEU A 149 -5.99 -0.13 -9.00
CA LEU A 149 -4.62 -0.08 -9.54
C LEU A 149 -4.51 -0.93 -10.81
N ILE A 150 -5.06 -2.14 -10.80
CA ILE A 150 -5.05 -3.02 -11.98
C ILE A 150 -5.71 -2.35 -13.17
N GLY A 151 -6.87 -1.72 -12.97
CA GLY A 151 -7.56 -1.00 -14.02
C GLY A 151 -6.69 0.10 -14.64
N ARG A 152 -6.04 0.90 -13.82
CA ARG A 152 -5.15 1.97 -14.28
C ARG A 152 -3.92 1.42 -15.00
N LEU A 153 -3.29 0.39 -14.45
CA LEU A 153 -2.12 -0.24 -15.07
C LEU A 153 -2.45 -0.84 -16.44
N ARG A 154 -3.62 -1.47 -16.58
CA ARG A 154 -4.08 -2.02 -17.87
C ARG A 154 -4.35 -0.95 -18.92
N ARG A 155 -4.71 0.26 -18.49
CA ARG A 155 -4.86 1.41 -19.41
C ARG A 155 -3.55 2.11 -19.72
N GLY A 156 -2.43 1.63 -19.16
CA GLY A 156 -1.12 2.25 -19.34
C GLY A 156 -0.96 3.58 -18.60
N GLU A 157 -1.82 3.85 -17.61
CA GLU A 157 -1.75 5.07 -16.82
C GLU A 157 -0.63 5.01 -15.80
N SER A 158 0.02 6.15 -15.55
CA SER A 158 0.96 6.30 -14.47
C SER A 158 0.23 6.39 -13.12
N LEU A 159 0.79 5.77 -12.08
CA LEU A 159 0.27 5.88 -10.72
C LEU A 159 0.84 7.09 -9.97
N ALA A 160 1.57 7.97 -10.65
CA ALA A 160 2.12 9.19 -10.05
C ALA A 160 1.00 10.14 -9.59
N ALA A 161 1.29 10.90 -8.53
CA ALA A 161 0.32 11.75 -7.84
C ALA A 161 -0.12 12.99 -8.64
N ALA A 162 0.58 13.34 -9.72
CA ALA A 162 0.45 14.64 -10.39
C ALA A 162 -0.96 14.99 -10.86
N SER A 163 -1.75 14.00 -11.31
CA SER A 163 -3.08 14.27 -11.86
C SER A 163 -4.11 14.66 -10.80
N ARG A 164 -3.93 14.23 -9.55
CA ARG A 164 -4.92 14.51 -8.50
C ARG A 164 -4.61 15.79 -7.72
N SER A 165 -3.35 16.14 -7.57
CA SER A 165 -2.97 17.42 -6.96
C SER A 165 -3.41 18.62 -7.80
N ALA A 166 -3.52 18.48 -9.11
CA ALA A 166 -4.02 19.52 -10.00
C ALA A 166 -5.54 19.74 -9.90
N ALA A 167 -6.30 18.77 -9.39
CA ALA A 167 -7.74 18.84 -9.25
C ALA A 167 -8.18 19.40 -7.88
N ARG A 168 -7.25 19.64 -6.98
CA ARG A 168 -7.48 20.22 -5.66
C ARG A 168 -7.05 21.69 -5.67
#